data_4a70967f8712042b657ea709ca6c511b
#
_entry.id   4a70967f8712042b657ea709ca6c511b
#
_cell.length_a   1.000
_cell.length_b   1.000
_cell.length_c   1.000
_cell.angle_alpha   90.00
_cell.angle_beta   90.00
_cell.angle_gamma   90.00
#
_symmetry.space_group_name_H-M   'P 1'
#
loop_
_entity.id
_entity.type
_entity.pdbx_description
1 polymer ?
#
loop_
_entity_poly.entity_id
_entity_poly.type
_entity_poly.pdbx_seq_one_letter_code
_entity_poly.pdbx_strand_id
1 'polypeptide(L)'
;LYYKFTGTLAANRTVTMPDSAERVFIVEDATARSSSNYTLTVKTVSGTGVAIPIGAKIVLYSDGTNISSGPITKGYYTIPAAYTAVNGDQLLINTTGTGGGLNAPVTITLPASPAIGNEVTFIDSGNGFGSNNLTIGRNSQPILGAASNLTVSTNGAAFTLVYVNSTRGWIYKDNI
;
A
#
# COMPACT_ATOMS: atom_id res chain seq x y z
N LEU A 1 6.03 5.88 23.80
CA LEU A 1 6.88 4.73 23.43
C LEU A 1 7.06 4.70 21.91
N TYR A 2 8.26 4.33 21.44
CA TYR A 2 8.59 4.22 20.02
C TYR A 2 9.26 2.88 19.76
N TYR A 3 8.71 2.14 18.79
CA TYR A 3 9.24 0.86 18.35
C TYR A 3 9.58 0.93 16.87
N LYS A 4 10.83 0.67 16.54
CA LYS A 4 11.31 0.57 15.16
C LYS A 4 11.67 -0.87 14.84
N PHE A 5 11.00 -1.44 13.83
CA PHE A 5 11.29 -2.77 13.34
C PHE A 5 12.20 -2.68 12.11
N THR A 6 13.28 -3.44 12.11
CA THR A 6 14.30 -3.46 11.06
C THR A 6 14.63 -4.89 10.65
N GLY A 7 15.40 -5.06 9.58
CA GLY A 7 15.78 -6.36 9.04
C GLY A 7 14.87 -6.79 7.89
N THR A 8 14.91 -8.08 7.52
CA THR A 8 14.14 -8.62 6.39
C THR A 8 13.08 -9.60 6.88
N LEU A 9 11.83 -9.37 6.51
CA LEU A 9 10.76 -10.33 6.77
C LEU A 9 10.76 -11.41 5.68
N ALA A 10 10.95 -12.66 6.10
CA ALA A 10 10.87 -13.86 5.26
C ALA A 10 9.52 -14.59 5.42
N ALA A 11 8.61 -14.04 6.22
CA ALA A 11 7.23 -14.51 6.45
C ALA A 11 6.42 -13.41 7.12
N ASN A 12 5.10 -13.60 7.23
CA ASN A 12 4.27 -12.75 8.08
C ASN A 12 4.77 -12.77 9.53
N ARG A 13 4.82 -11.61 10.15
CA ARG A 13 5.22 -11.45 11.56
C ARG A 13 4.14 -10.73 12.36
N THR A 14 3.92 -11.23 13.57
CA THR A 14 3.02 -10.60 14.53
C THR A 14 3.83 -10.22 15.76
N VAL A 15 3.69 -8.98 16.19
CA VAL A 15 4.20 -8.47 17.45
C VAL A 15 3.03 -8.34 18.39
N THR A 16 3.12 -8.98 19.56
CA THR A 16 2.06 -8.91 20.55
C THR A 16 2.41 -7.96 21.70
N MET A 17 1.42 -7.16 22.08
CA MET A 17 1.46 -6.31 23.26
C MET A 17 0.63 -6.95 24.37
N PRO A 18 0.97 -6.74 25.65
CA PRO A 18 0.16 -7.24 26.76
C PRO A 18 -1.29 -6.75 26.70
N ASP A 19 -2.23 -7.61 27.02
CA ASP A 19 -3.62 -7.25 27.28
C ASP A 19 -3.72 -6.35 28.53
N SER A 20 -4.86 -5.70 28.69
CA SER A 20 -5.20 -4.83 29.84
C SER A 20 -4.31 -3.59 29.99
N ALA A 21 -3.60 -3.22 28.94
CA ALA A 21 -2.73 -2.05 28.94
C ALA A 21 -3.22 -1.00 27.94
N GLU A 22 -3.95 0.00 28.42
CA GLU A 22 -4.31 1.17 27.62
C GLU A 22 -3.09 2.07 27.41
N ARG A 23 -2.73 2.32 26.15
CA ARG A 23 -1.55 3.14 25.83
C ARG A 23 -1.54 3.63 24.39
N VAL A 24 -0.80 4.72 24.20
CA VAL A 24 -0.44 5.25 22.88
C VAL A 24 1.04 4.97 22.63
N PHE A 25 1.37 4.52 21.42
CA PHE A 25 2.75 4.28 21.01
C PHE A 25 2.93 4.49 19.50
N ILE A 26 4.16 4.74 19.10
CA ILE A 26 4.53 4.93 17.70
C ILE A 26 5.24 3.65 17.23
N VAL A 27 4.84 3.16 16.06
CA VAL A 27 5.51 2.04 15.40
C VAL A 27 6.04 2.50 14.05
N GLU A 28 7.29 2.14 13.76
CA GLU A 28 7.90 2.31 12.45
C GLU A 28 8.26 0.94 11.87
N ASP A 29 7.74 0.65 10.68
CA ASP A 29 8.14 -0.51 9.91
C ASP A 29 9.24 -0.12 8.92
N ALA A 30 10.49 -0.26 9.33
CA ALA A 30 11.67 -0.07 8.50
C ALA A 30 12.26 -1.40 8.03
N THR A 31 11.42 -2.45 7.94
CA THR A 31 11.85 -3.76 7.45
C THR A 31 11.83 -3.84 5.92
N ALA A 32 12.75 -4.61 5.36
CA ALA A 32 12.62 -5.09 3.99
C ALA A 32 11.68 -6.30 3.93
N ARG A 33 11.20 -6.65 2.74
CA ARG A 33 10.39 -7.85 2.50
C ARG A 33 11.07 -8.73 1.47
N SER A 34 11.18 -10.03 1.74
CA SER A 34 11.59 -11.01 0.72
C SER A 34 10.43 -11.37 -0.23
N SER A 35 9.20 -11.01 0.14
CA SER A 35 8.00 -11.06 -0.70
C SER A 35 7.08 -9.90 -0.35
N SER A 36 6.47 -9.25 -1.34
CA SER A 36 5.53 -8.14 -1.16
C SER A 36 4.28 -8.52 -0.35
N ASN A 37 3.97 -9.81 -0.25
CA ASN A 37 2.80 -10.31 0.49
C ASN A 37 3.03 -10.45 2.00
N TYR A 38 4.28 -10.33 2.49
CA TYR A 38 4.54 -10.46 3.91
C TYR A 38 4.11 -9.21 4.68
N THR A 39 3.50 -9.44 5.84
CA THR A 39 2.95 -8.39 6.72
C THR A 39 3.66 -8.37 8.06
N LEU A 40 3.77 -7.18 8.63
CA LEU A 40 4.08 -6.94 10.03
C LEU A 40 2.79 -6.49 10.71
N THR A 41 2.28 -7.27 11.64
CA THR A 41 1.05 -6.95 12.39
C THR A 41 1.38 -6.69 13.86
N VAL A 42 0.83 -5.63 14.44
CA VAL A 42 0.91 -5.36 15.87
C VAL A 42 -0.48 -5.56 16.46
N LYS A 43 -0.62 -6.39 17.46
CA LYS A 43 -1.90 -6.70 18.13
C LYS A 43 -1.70 -6.92 19.64
N THR A 44 -2.76 -6.95 20.42
CA THR A 44 -2.73 -7.49 21.78
C THR A 44 -2.67 -9.01 21.76
N VAL A 45 -2.41 -9.66 22.87
CA VAL A 45 -2.32 -11.12 22.92
C VAL A 45 -3.63 -11.77 22.46
N SER A 46 -4.76 -11.33 23.00
CA SER A 46 -6.09 -11.93 22.74
C SER A 46 -6.92 -11.17 21.69
N GLY A 47 -6.67 -9.89 21.47
CA GLY A 47 -7.50 -9.02 20.63
C GLY A 47 -7.07 -8.91 19.18
N THR A 48 -7.66 -7.94 18.49
CA THR A 48 -7.35 -7.57 17.10
C THR A 48 -6.18 -6.60 17.05
N GLY A 49 -5.62 -6.42 15.86
CA GLY A 49 -4.47 -5.54 15.65
C GLY A 49 -4.45 -4.87 14.29
N VAL A 50 -3.37 -4.16 14.03
CA VAL A 50 -3.13 -3.36 12.84
C VAL A 50 -1.95 -3.94 12.07
N ALA A 51 -2.14 -4.21 10.78
CA ALA A 51 -1.04 -4.47 9.87
C ALA A 51 -0.32 -3.14 9.57
N ILE A 52 0.98 -3.10 9.81
CA ILE A 52 1.79 -1.90 9.60
C ILE A 52 2.25 -1.88 8.15
N PRO A 53 1.92 -0.83 7.39
CA PRO A 53 2.41 -0.70 6.01
C PRO A 53 3.92 -0.57 5.96
N ILE A 54 4.53 -1.10 4.90
CA ILE A 54 5.97 -0.99 4.66
C ILE A 54 6.37 0.49 4.64
N GLY A 55 7.46 0.84 5.36
CA GLY A 55 7.97 2.20 5.44
C GLY A 55 7.11 3.17 6.26
N ALA A 56 5.98 2.72 6.80
CA ALA A 56 5.11 3.59 7.58
C ALA A 56 5.63 3.81 9.00
N LYS A 57 5.41 5.04 9.48
CA LYS A 57 5.51 5.40 10.89
C LYS A 57 4.13 5.85 11.34
N ILE A 58 3.51 5.11 12.27
CA ILE A 58 2.12 5.32 12.65
C ILE A 58 1.95 5.37 14.17
N VAL A 59 0.93 6.10 14.59
CA VAL A 59 0.48 6.11 15.99
C VAL A 59 -0.54 5.01 16.17
N LEU A 60 -0.32 4.15 17.16
CA LEU A 60 -1.23 3.08 17.56
C LEU A 60 -1.81 3.36 18.93
N TYR A 61 -3.03 2.91 19.14
CA TYR A 61 -3.78 2.99 20.38
C TYR A 61 -4.16 1.59 20.82
N SER A 62 -3.84 1.24 22.06
CA SER A 62 -4.37 0.05 22.71
C SER A 62 -5.47 0.49 23.69
N ASP A 63 -6.64 -0.14 23.61
CA ASP A 63 -7.75 0.01 24.55
C ASP A 63 -7.71 -1.05 25.68
N GLY A 64 -6.59 -1.78 25.77
CA GLY A 64 -6.43 -2.89 26.69
C GLY A 64 -6.93 -4.23 26.14
N THR A 65 -7.68 -4.23 25.04
CA THR A 65 -8.18 -5.43 24.37
C THR A 65 -7.69 -5.49 22.92
N ASN A 66 -7.80 -4.40 22.17
CA ASN A 66 -7.48 -4.31 20.75
C ASN A 66 -6.44 -3.21 20.48
N ILE A 67 -5.78 -3.32 19.36
CA ILE A 67 -4.95 -2.24 18.83
C ILE A 67 -5.63 -1.64 17.60
N SER A 68 -5.75 -0.32 17.60
CA SER A 68 -6.24 0.50 16.49
C SER A 68 -5.19 1.52 16.06
N SER A 69 -5.33 2.08 14.87
CA SER A 69 -4.47 3.15 14.38
C SER A 69 -5.26 4.45 14.20
N GLY A 70 -4.58 5.57 14.40
CA GLY A 70 -5.00 6.86 13.86
C GLY A 70 -4.80 6.95 12.34
N PRO A 71 -4.95 8.12 11.74
CA PRO A 71 -4.66 8.34 10.32
C PRO A 71 -3.24 7.88 9.98
N ILE A 72 -3.11 7.03 8.98
CA ILE A 72 -1.81 6.53 8.52
C ILE A 72 -1.36 7.41 7.37
N THR A 73 -0.25 8.12 7.54
CA THR A 73 0.45 8.76 6.42
C THR A 73 1.53 7.80 5.93
N LYS A 74 1.33 7.23 4.76
CA LYS A 74 2.33 6.39 4.11
C LYS A 74 3.34 7.25 3.36
N GLY A 75 4.60 6.88 3.42
CA GLY A 75 5.63 7.42 2.54
C GLY A 75 5.59 6.76 1.17
N TYR A 76 6.37 7.31 0.23
CA TYR A 76 6.62 6.67 -1.06
C TYR A 76 7.51 5.44 -0.88
N TYR A 77 7.21 4.38 -1.61
CA TYR A 77 8.08 3.20 -1.63
C TYR A 77 8.11 2.54 -3.01
N THR A 78 9.25 1.94 -3.32
CA THR A 78 9.45 1.23 -4.59
C THR A 78 8.89 -0.17 -4.50
N ILE A 79 8.11 -0.58 -5.51
CA ILE A 79 7.60 -1.95 -5.60
C ILE A 79 8.59 -2.83 -6.39
N PRO A 80 8.91 -4.04 -5.90
CA PRO A 80 9.86 -4.93 -6.55
C PRO A 80 9.24 -5.85 -7.61
N ALA A 81 7.93 -5.90 -7.72
CA ALA A 81 7.19 -6.83 -8.60
C ALA A 81 5.71 -6.44 -8.70
N ALA A 82 4.88 -7.31 -9.29
CA ALA A 82 3.43 -7.21 -9.19
C ALA A 82 2.99 -7.10 -7.71
N TYR A 83 2.02 -6.22 -7.45
CA TYR A 83 1.64 -5.85 -6.09
C TYR A 83 0.14 -5.65 -5.98
N THR A 84 -0.45 -6.05 -4.85
CA THR A 84 -1.83 -5.68 -4.51
C THR A 84 -1.79 -4.48 -3.57
N ALA A 85 -2.28 -3.36 -4.07
CA ALA A 85 -2.28 -2.11 -3.35
C ALA A 85 -3.28 -2.12 -2.19
N VAL A 86 -2.97 -1.34 -1.17
CA VAL A 86 -3.87 -1.04 -0.05
C VAL A 86 -4.09 0.47 0.06
N ASN A 87 -5.12 0.87 0.80
CA ASN A 87 -5.45 2.29 0.96
C ASN A 87 -4.25 3.12 1.44
N GLY A 88 -4.06 4.25 0.81
CA GLY A 88 -3.01 5.23 1.12
C GLY A 88 -1.64 4.89 0.54
N ASP A 89 -1.50 3.86 -0.29
CA ASP A 89 -0.23 3.54 -0.94
C ASP A 89 0.24 4.65 -1.88
N GLN A 90 1.54 4.94 -1.82
CA GLN A 90 2.24 5.86 -2.70
C GLN A 90 3.39 5.09 -3.39
N LEU A 91 3.12 4.62 -4.60
CA LEU A 91 3.95 3.64 -5.28
C LEU A 91 4.93 4.30 -6.25
N LEU A 92 6.22 4.08 -6.05
CA LEU A 92 7.27 4.37 -7.03
C LEU A 92 7.47 3.13 -7.90
N ILE A 93 7.16 3.24 -9.18
CA ILE A 93 7.14 2.11 -10.11
C ILE A 93 8.20 2.36 -11.18
N ASN A 94 9.20 1.48 -11.22
CA ASN A 94 10.25 1.52 -12.22
C ASN A 94 10.16 0.28 -13.11
N THR A 95 9.67 0.43 -14.33
CA THR A 95 9.55 -0.64 -15.31
C THR A 95 10.74 -0.75 -16.24
N THR A 96 11.75 0.14 -16.10
CA THR A 96 13.02 0.04 -16.85
C THR A 96 13.97 -0.97 -16.18
N GLY A 97 14.98 -1.44 -16.91
CA GLY A 97 16.03 -2.29 -16.34
C GLY A 97 17.14 -1.52 -15.60
N THR A 98 17.00 -0.21 -15.44
CA THR A 98 17.99 0.66 -14.79
C THR A 98 17.58 1.00 -13.36
N GLY A 99 18.56 1.26 -12.48
CA GLY A 99 18.28 1.68 -11.11
C GLY A 99 17.49 0.68 -10.27
N GLY A 100 17.64 -0.63 -10.55
CA GLY A 100 16.89 -1.67 -9.83
C GLY A 100 15.45 -1.88 -10.32
N GLY A 101 15.11 -1.35 -11.50
CA GLY A 101 13.79 -1.51 -12.10
C GLY A 101 13.51 -2.92 -12.61
N LEU A 102 12.25 -3.19 -12.94
CA LEU A 102 11.72 -4.51 -13.29
C LEU A 102 12.13 -4.99 -14.69
N ASN A 103 12.47 -4.09 -15.61
CA ASN A 103 12.69 -4.36 -17.03
C ASN A 103 11.56 -5.16 -17.71
N ALA A 104 10.33 -4.92 -17.30
CA ALA A 104 9.12 -5.61 -17.77
C ALA A 104 7.86 -4.80 -17.43
N PRO A 105 6.74 -4.99 -18.17
CA PRO A 105 5.45 -4.51 -17.75
C PRO A 105 5.08 -5.04 -16.35
N VAL A 106 4.35 -4.24 -15.59
CA VAL A 106 3.94 -4.60 -14.23
C VAL A 106 2.43 -4.42 -14.02
N THR A 107 1.85 -5.28 -13.20
CA THR A 107 0.45 -5.15 -12.77
C THR A 107 0.38 -4.78 -11.30
N ILE A 108 -0.30 -3.69 -11.01
CA ILE A 108 -0.70 -3.30 -9.64
C ILE A 108 -2.20 -3.52 -9.51
N THR A 109 -2.59 -4.40 -8.62
CA THR A 109 -4.00 -4.71 -8.38
C THR A 109 -4.56 -3.79 -7.29
N LEU A 110 -5.68 -3.14 -7.55
CA LEU A 110 -6.36 -2.27 -6.58
C LEU A 110 -7.00 -3.10 -5.44
N PRO A 111 -7.31 -2.48 -4.28
CA PRO A 111 -8.02 -3.14 -3.19
C PRO A 111 -9.34 -3.78 -3.63
N ALA A 112 -9.64 -5.00 -3.17
CA ALA A 112 -10.85 -5.75 -3.55
C ALA A 112 -12.13 -5.17 -2.94
N SER A 113 -12.04 -4.62 -1.73
CA SER A 113 -13.18 -4.06 -0.98
C SER A 113 -12.86 -2.65 -0.51
N PRO A 114 -12.76 -1.69 -1.43
CA PRO A 114 -12.41 -0.32 -1.07
C PRO A 114 -13.57 0.38 -0.36
N ALA A 115 -13.26 1.23 0.61
CA ALA A 115 -14.20 2.21 1.17
C ALA A 115 -14.14 3.51 0.37
N ILE A 116 -15.23 4.28 0.37
CA ILE A 116 -15.28 5.63 -0.23
C ILE A 116 -14.14 6.48 0.36
N GLY A 117 -13.38 7.14 -0.50
CA GLY A 117 -12.22 7.95 -0.11
C GLY A 117 -10.91 7.15 0.01
N ASN A 118 -10.88 5.84 -0.25
CA ASN A 118 -9.62 5.12 -0.37
C ASN A 118 -8.83 5.64 -1.56
N GLU A 119 -7.51 5.77 -1.40
CA GLU A 119 -6.62 6.35 -2.40
C GLU A 119 -5.39 5.45 -2.65
N VAL A 120 -4.93 5.44 -3.90
CA VAL A 120 -3.65 4.85 -4.30
C VAL A 120 -2.96 5.78 -5.28
N THR A 121 -1.70 6.12 -5.01
CA THR A 121 -0.88 6.97 -5.87
C THR A 121 0.12 6.13 -6.64
N PHE A 122 0.28 6.43 -7.93
CA PHE A 122 1.18 5.76 -8.87
C PHE A 122 2.14 6.79 -9.47
N ILE A 123 3.43 6.48 -9.47
CA ILE A 123 4.47 7.34 -10.05
C ILE A 123 5.41 6.48 -10.88
N ASP A 124 5.57 6.82 -12.17
CA ASP A 124 6.60 6.26 -13.04
C ASP A 124 7.96 6.83 -12.64
N SER A 125 8.63 6.19 -11.71
CA SER A 125 9.94 6.65 -11.19
C SER A 125 11.10 6.32 -12.13
N GLY A 126 10.87 5.44 -13.10
CA GLY A 126 11.87 5.03 -14.09
C GLY A 126 11.68 5.69 -15.47
N ASN A 127 10.61 6.46 -15.68
CA ASN A 127 10.23 7.00 -17.01
C ASN A 127 10.07 5.89 -18.06
N GLY A 128 9.50 4.74 -17.68
CA GLY A 128 9.49 3.50 -18.45
C GLY A 128 8.14 3.01 -18.95
N PHE A 129 7.02 3.63 -18.56
CA PHE A 129 5.67 3.13 -18.88
C PHE A 129 5.36 3.12 -20.39
N GLY A 130 6.02 3.95 -21.19
CA GLY A 130 5.87 3.94 -22.64
C GLY A 130 6.44 2.69 -23.32
N SER A 131 7.41 2.04 -22.71
CA SER A 131 8.04 0.82 -23.23
C SER A 131 7.51 -0.43 -22.53
N ASN A 132 7.35 -0.35 -21.20
CA ASN A 132 6.86 -1.43 -20.33
C ASN A 132 5.69 -0.89 -19.50
N ASN A 133 4.47 -1.07 -20.02
CA ASN A 133 3.28 -0.44 -19.47
C ASN A 133 2.99 -0.86 -18.02
N LEU A 134 2.42 0.07 -17.25
CA LEU A 134 1.74 -0.25 -16.00
C LEU A 134 0.30 -0.68 -16.33
N THR A 135 -0.11 -1.84 -15.82
CA THR A 135 -1.51 -2.27 -15.77
C THR A 135 -2.05 -2.08 -14.35
N ILE A 136 -3.16 -1.36 -14.22
CA ILE A 136 -3.89 -1.26 -12.96
C ILE A 136 -5.04 -2.24 -12.99
N GLY A 137 -4.92 -3.32 -12.20
CA GLY A 137 -5.93 -4.35 -12.04
C GLY A 137 -7.09 -3.85 -11.20
N ARG A 138 -8.29 -3.86 -11.75
CA ARG A 138 -9.51 -3.31 -11.14
C ARG A 138 -10.03 -4.06 -9.91
N ASN A 139 -9.62 -5.32 -9.74
CA ASN A 139 -10.02 -6.19 -8.61
C ASN A 139 -11.54 -6.16 -8.33
N SER A 140 -12.33 -6.43 -9.36
CA SER A 140 -13.81 -6.46 -9.35
C SER A 140 -14.52 -5.09 -9.26
N GLN A 141 -13.83 -4.00 -8.92
CA GLN A 141 -14.41 -2.64 -8.93
C GLN A 141 -14.21 -1.97 -10.29
N PRO A 142 -15.12 -1.11 -10.76
CA PRO A 142 -14.87 -0.32 -11.97
C PRO A 142 -13.67 0.63 -11.82
N ILE A 143 -13.05 0.97 -12.95
CA ILE A 143 -12.10 2.07 -13.05
C ILE A 143 -12.67 3.04 -14.09
N LEU A 144 -12.83 4.32 -13.73
CA LEU A 144 -13.45 5.36 -14.57
C LEU A 144 -14.86 4.99 -15.07
N GLY A 145 -15.58 4.17 -14.31
CA GLY A 145 -16.90 3.63 -14.69
C GLY A 145 -16.86 2.42 -15.61
N ALA A 146 -15.68 1.94 -16.02
CA ALA A 146 -15.51 0.80 -16.89
C ALA A 146 -15.16 -0.48 -16.11
N ALA A 147 -15.74 -1.62 -16.51
CA ALA A 147 -15.41 -2.93 -15.95
C ALA A 147 -14.16 -3.55 -16.61
N SER A 148 -13.10 -2.74 -16.79
CA SER A 148 -11.83 -3.11 -17.41
C SER A 148 -10.65 -2.62 -16.58
N ASN A 149 -9.49 -3.27 -16.73
CA ASN A 149 -8.24 -2.77 -16.18
C ASN A 149 -7.82 -1.49 -16.92
N LEU A 150 -7.06 -0.64 -16.24
CA LEU A 150 -6.50 0.58 -16.81
C LEU A 150 -5.04 0.31 -17.20
N THR A 151 -4.69 0.57 -18.47
CA THR A 151 -3.31 0.54 -18.94
C THR A 151 -2.75 1.95 -19.00
N VAL A 152 -1.58 2.16 -18.40
CA VAL A 152 -0.85 3.43 -18.41
C VAL A 152 0.43 3.22 -19.22
N SER A 153 0.55 3.97 -20.34
CA SER A 153 1.66 3.90 -21.29
C SER A 153 2.38 5.22 -21.48
N THR A 154 2.13 6.19 -20.61
CA THR A 154 2.76 7.51 -20.65
C THR A 154 3.98 7.53 -19.75
N ASN A 155 5.14 7.85 -20.31
CA ASN A 155 6.37 8.04 -19.55
C ASN A 155 6.25 9.21 -18.58
N GLY A 156 6.76 9.03 -17.36
CA GLY A 156 6.72 10.05 -16.30
C GLY A 156 5.33 10.27 -15.71
N ALA A 157 4.36 9.38 -15.97
CA ALA A 157 3.02 9.48 -15.40
C ALA A 157 3.07 9.50 -13.88
N ALA A 158 2.33 10.42 -13.27
CA ALA A 158 2.13 10.52 -11.83
C ALA A 158 0.67 10.91 -11.57
N PHE A 159 -0.08 10.08 -10.83
CA PHE A 159 -1.50 10.32 -10.57
C PHE A 159 -1.98 9.53 -9.35
N THR A 160 -3.12 9.94 -8.80
CA THR A 160 -3.80 9.25 -7.71
C THR A 160 -5.18 8.82 -8.18
N LEU A 161 -5.53 7.56 -7.88
CA LEU A 161 -6.90 7.08 -7.99
C LEU A 161 -7.57 7.14 -6.62
N VAL A 162 -8.83 7.60 -6.60
CA VAL A 162 -9.70 7.62 -5.41
C VAL A 162 -10.96 6.79 -5.70
N TYR A 163 -11.36 5.96 -4.73
CA TYR A 163 -12.61 5.21 -4.84
C TYR A 163 -13.79 6.05 -4.40
N VAL A 164 -14.80 6.18 -5.24
CA VAL A 164 -15.97 7.03 -4.98
C VAL A 164 -17.27 6.26 -4.76
N ASN A 165 -17.51 5.17 -5.46
CA ASN A 165 -18.67 4.29 -5.28
C ASN A 165 -18.60 3.07 -6.20
N SER A 166 -19.53 2.12 -6.06
CA SER A 166 -19.54 0.88 -6.85
C SER A 166 -19.87 1.07 -8.35
N THR A 167 -20.48 2.20 -8.75
CA THR A 167 -20.84 2.48 -10.15
C THR A 167 -19.69 3.10 -10.92
N ARG A 168 -19.04 4.12 -10.35
CA ARG A 168 -17.90 4.82 -10.97
C ARG A 168 -16.58 4.13 -10.64
N GLY A 169 -16.52 3.46 -9.48
CA GLY A 169 -15.33 2.80 -8.98
C GLY A 169 -14.23 3.78 -8.60
N TRP A 170 -13.05 3.51 -9.12
CA TRP A 170 -11.86 4.33 -8.96
C TRP A 170 -11.80 5.40 -10.05
N ILE A 171 -11.59 6.64 -9.67
CA ILE A 171 -11.45 7.78 -10.59
C ILE A 171 -10.15 8.53 -10.31
N TYR A 172 -9.68 9.33 -11.24
CA TYR A 172 -8.57 10.24 -10.98
C TYR A 172 -8.97 11.26 -9.92
N LYS A 173 -8.11 11.45 -8.92
CA LYS A 173 -8.32 12.45 -7.86
C LYS A 173 -8.13 13.86 -8.38
N ASP A 174 -7.10 14.04 -9.20
CA ASP A 174 -6.72 15.32 -9.79
C ASP A 174 -6.82 15.19 -11.32
N ASN A 175 -7.99 15.46 -11.86
CA ASN A 175 -8.22 15.53 -13.29
C ASN A 175 -8.50 17.00 -13.65
N ILE A 176 -7.49 17.64 -14.23
CA ILE A 176 -7.57 19.01 -14.74
C ILE A 176 -7.77 18.97 -16.25
#